data_b00eba90f2b03f17d54d4f6e833f472d
#
_entry.id   b00eba90f2b03f17d54d4f6e833f472d
#
_cell.length_a   1.000
_cell.length_b   1.000
_cell.length_c   1.000
_cell.angle_alpha   90.00
_cell.angle_beta   90.00
_cell.angle_gamma   90.00
#
_symmetry.space_group_name_H-M   'P 1'
#
loop_
_entity.id
_entity.type
_entity.pdbx_description
1 polymer ?
#
loop_
_entity_poly.entity_id
_entity_poly.type
_entity_poly.pdbx_seq_one_letter_code
_entity_poly.pdbx_strand_id
1 'polypeptide(L)'
;MKISIYSCNEKMAAFMRGEMACLDVRGLPDPSPTCQDLFGNDPRVWDAMVTEDSRLVVGKAITAVSWALAHKTLCVFCEGGWQRSVAIAEKVAEMLRGLDDTGFLEVDVTHMEAKK
;
A
#
# COMPACT_ATOMS: atom_id res chain seq x y z
N MET A 1 -4.12 11.53 -16.45
CA MET A 1 -2.87 11.10 -15.81
C MET A 1 -3.10 9.74 -15.16
N LYS A 2 -2.18 8.82 -15.36
CA LYS A 2 -2.30 7.49 -14.79
C LYS A 2 -1.25 7.26 -13.72
N ILE A 3 -1.69 6.70 -12.59
CA ILE A 3 -0.81 6.28 -11.50
C ILE A 3 -1.00 4.79 -11.29
N SER A 4 0.09 4.04 -11.27
CA SER A 4 0.07 2.59 -11.07
C SER A 4 0.71 2.26 -9.73
N ILE A 5 -0.03 1.58 -8.87
CA ILE A 5 0.41 1.18 -7.54
C ILE A 5 0.48 -0.33 -7.48
N TYR A 6 1.60 -0.84 -7.00
CA TYR A 6 1.83 -2.27 -6.83
C TYR A 6 2.05 -2.58 -5.37
N SER A 7 1.55 -3.72 -4.91
CA SER A 7 1.96 -4.26 -3.62
C SER A 7 2.70 -5.57 -3.85
N CYS A 8 3.74 -5.83 -3.07
CA CYS A 8 4.52 -7.04 -3.24
C CYS A 8 5.24 -7.42 -1.93
N ASN A 9 5.89 -8.59 -1.96
CA ASN A 9 6.75 -9.01 -0.85
C ASN A 9 8.14 -8.40 -0.98
N GLU A 10 8.96 -8.56 0.05
CA GLU A 10 10.29 -7.98 0.08
C GLU A 10 11.25 -8.55 -0.97
N LYS A 11 11.05 -9.80 -1.37
CA LYS A 11 11.88 -10.41 -2.44
C LYS A 11 11.58 -9.77 -3.78
N MET A 12 10.31 -9.58 -4.09
CA MET A 12 9.90 -8.94 -5.34
C MET A 12 10.36 -7.47 -5.37
N ALA A 13 10.28 -6.78 -4.24
CA ALA A 13 10.73 -5.39 -4.15
C ALA A 13 12.21 -5.24 -4.52
N ALA A 14 13.04 -6.22 -4.19
CA ALA A 14 14.45 -6.21 -4.55
C ALA A 14 14.66 -6.16 -6.07
N PHE A 15 13.78 -6.82 -6.84
CA PHE A 15 13.83 -6.74 -8.31
C PHE A 15 13.25 -5.43 -8.83
N MET A 16 12.28 -4.84 -8.13
CA MET A 16 11.57 -3.64 -8.61
C MET A 16 12.34 -2.35 -8.38
N ARG A 17 13.33 -2.34 -7.48
CA ARG A 17 14.04 -1.12 -7.07
C ARG A 17 14.72 -0.36 -8.21
N GLY A 18 15.15 -1.05 -9.25
CA GLY A 18 15.74 -0.40 -10.43
C GLY A 18 14.71 0.12 -11.43
N GLU A 19 13.45 -0.29 -11.28
CA GLU A 19 12.39 0.03 -12.23
C GLU A 19 11.45 1.12 -11.71
N MET A 20 11.22 1.17 -10.41
CA MET A 20 10.27 2.11 -9.82
C MET A 20 10.60 2.40 -8.35
N ALA A 21 9.99 3.46 -7.82
CA ALA A 21 10.10 3.77 -6.39
C ALA A 21 9.46 2.66 -5.56
N CYS A 22 10.17 2.21 -4.52
CA CYS A 22 9.69 1.15 -3.63
C CYS A 22 9.62 1.70 -2.21
N LEU A 23 8.45 1.62 -1.60
CA LEU A 23 8.21 2.10 -0.24
C LEU A 23 8.11 0.91 0.71
N ASP A 24 8.97 0.92 1.72
CA ASP A 24 9.02 -0.13 2.74
C ASP A 24 7.97 0.13 3.83
N VAL A 25 7.04 -0.80 4.00
CA VAL A 25 6.04 -0.71 5.05
C VAL A 25 6.17 -1.83 6.08
N ARG A 26 7.33 -2.51 6.13
CA ARG A 26 7.57 -3.58 7.09
C ARG A 26 7.59 -3.09 8.54
N GLY A 27 7.90 -1.81 8.75
CA GLY A 27 7.92 -1.21 10.07
C GLY A 27 6.55 -0.86 10.65
N LEU A 28 5.48 -1.00 9.88
CA LEU A 28 4.14 -0.74 10.36
C LEU A 28 3.64 -1.87 11.28
N PRO A 29 2.65 -1.59 12.15
CA PRO A 29 2.09 -2.62 13.00
C PRO A 29 1.65 -3.85 12.22
N ASP A 30 1.97 -5.03 12.73
CA ASP A 30 1.58 -6.29 12.11
C ASP A 30 0.13 -6.60 12.48
N PRO A 31 -0.79 -6.68 11.51
CA PRO A 31 -2.19 -6.97 11.81
C PRO A 31 -2.47 -8.47 12.03
N SER A 32 -1.49 -9.34 11.79
CA SER A 32 -1.72 -10.78 11.79
C SER A 32 -2.28 -11.33 13.11
N PRO A 33 -1.93 -10.81 14.30
CA PRO A 33 -2.53 -11.31 15.54
C PRO A 33 -4.05 -11.24 15.60
N THR A 34 -4.65 -10.24 14.94
CA THR A 34 -6.11 -10.07 14.92
C THR A 34 -6.73 -10.38 13.57
N CYS A 35 -5.94 -10.40 12.49
CA CYS A 35 -6.43 -10.53 11.12
C CYS A 35 -5.70 -11.64 10.36
N GLN A 36 -5.37 -12.73 11.05
CA GLN A 36 -4.48 -13.79 10.53
C GLN A 36 -4.82 -14.29 9.13
N ASP A 37 -6.11 -14.48 8.84
CA ASP A 37 -6.55 -15.07 7.58
C ASP A 37 -7.10 -14.05 6.58
N LEU A 38 -7.02 -12.75 6.90
CA LEU A 38 -7.58 -11.72 6.04
C LEU A 38 -6.54 -11.19 5.07
N PHE A 39 -6.93 -11.05 3.81
CA PHE A 39 -6.12 -10.35 2.82
C PHE A 39 -6.16 -8.84 3.13
N GLY A 40 -5.12 -8.11 2.76
CA GLY A 40 -4.99 -6.71 3.13
C GLY A 40 -6.04 -5.77 2.56
N ASN A 41 -6.81 -6.19 1.55
CA ASN A 41 -7.91 -5.39 1.02
C ASN A 41 -9.16 -5.41 1.91
N ASP A 42 -9.20 -6.28 2.92
CA ASP A 42 -10.28 -6.28 3.91
C ASP A 42 -10.09 -5.08 4.84
N PRO A 43 -11.12 -4.23 5.02
CA PRO A 43 -11.00 -3.02 5.85
C PRO A 43 -10.55 -3.29 7.29
N ARG A 44 -10.78 -4.48 7.81
CA ARG A 44 -10.38 -4.84 9.17
C ARG A 44 -8.85 -4.85 9.33
N VAL A 45 -8.12 -5.10 8.24
CA VAL A 45 -6.65 -5.09 8.27
C VAL A 45 -6.15 -3.67 8.50
N TRP A 46 -6.64 -2.70 7.72
CA TRP A 46 -6.31 -1.30 7.91
C TRP A 46 -6.69 -0.84 9.33
N ASP A 47 -7.91 -1.17 9.76
CA ASP A 47 -8.42 -0.78 11.07
C ASP A 47 -7.55 -1.31 12.22
N ALA A 48 -7.08 -2.56 12.10
CA ALA A 48 -6.20 -3.16 13.10
C ALA A 48 -4.86 -2.43 13.17
N MET A 49 -4.29 -2.06 12.03
CA MET A 49 -3.02 -1.32 11.98
C MET A 49 -3.17 0.06 12.59
N VAL A 50 -4.22 0.79 12.21
CA VAL A 50 -4.50 2.15 12.71
C VAL A 50 -4.79 2.13 14.22
N THR A 51 -5.50 1.12 14.70
CA THR A 51 -5.78 0.98 16.13
C THR A 51 -4.50 0.84 16.93
N GLU A 52 -3.51 0.13 16.39
CA GLU A 52 -2.23 -0.08 17.06
C GLU A 52 -1.36 1.18 17.06
N ASP A 53 -1.24 1.88 15.94
CA ASP A 53 -0.45 3.10 15.83
C ASP A 53 -0.95 3.96 14.67
N SER A 54 -1.95 4.79 14.94
CA SER A 54 -2.59 5.59 13.90
C SER A 54 -1.64 6.61 13.26
N ARG A 55 -0.76 7.24 14.05
CA ARG A 55 0.15 8.26 13.52
C ARG A 55 1.15 7.68 12.53
N LEU A 56 1.72 6.53 12.88
CA LEU A 56 2.69 5.87 12.02
C LEU A 56 2.02 5.38 10.74
N VAL A 57 0.87 4.74 10.85
CA VAL A 57 0.17 4.13 9.72
C VAL A 57 -0.36 5.20 8.76
N VAL A 58 -1.08 6.19 9.28
CA VAL A 58 -1.61 7.28 8.46
C VAL A 58 -0.48 8.10 7.85
N GLY A 59 0.57 8.38 8.63
CA GLY A 59 1.75 9.09 8.12
C GLY A 59 2.40 8.36 6.95
N LYS A 60 2.51 7.05 7.04
CA LYS A 60 3.09 6.25 5.95
C LYS A 60 2.19 6.28 4.70
N ALA A 61 0.88 6.23 4.88
CA ALA A 61 -0.06 6.33 3.76
C ALA A 61 0.06 7.69 3.06
N ILE A 62 0.20 8.76 3.82
CA ILE A 62 0.39 10.11 3.26
C ILE A 62 1.70 10.19 2.48
N THR A 63 2.78 9.64 3.03
CA THR A 63 4.07 9.56 2.34
C THR A 63 3.91 8.80 1.01
N ALA A 64 3.19 7.69 1.03
CA ALA A 64 2.96 6.89 -0.16
C ALA A 64 2.18 7.66 -1.23
N VAL A 65 1.17 8.45 -0.84
CA VAL A 65 0.44 9.32 -1.76
C VAL A 65 1.39 10.31 -2.43
N SER A 66 2.25 10.94 -1.64
CA SER A 66 3.23 11.89 -2.15
C SER A 66 4.18 11.24 -3.16
N TRP A 67 4.68 10.05 -2.85
CA TRP A 67 5.57 9.30 -3.75
C TRP A 67 4.85 8.89 -5.04
N ALA A 68 3.60 8.43 -4.92
CA ALA A 68 2.80 8.05 -6.09
C ALA A 68 2.57 9.22 -7.03
N LEU A 69 2.28 10.40 -6.49
CA LEU A 69 2.11 11.61 -7.29
C LEU A 69 3.42 12.03 -7.97
N ALA A 70 4.53 11.92 -7.26
CA ALA A 70 5.84 12.32 -7.80
C ALA A 70 6.35 11.37 -8.87
N HIS A 71 6.18 10.07 -8.67
CA HIS A 71 6.80 9.04 -9.53
C HIS A 71 5.86 8.40 -10.53
N LYS A 72 4.55 8.52 -10.36
CA LYS A 72 3.49 7.91 -11.19
C LYS A 72 3.42 6.39 -11.09
N THR A 73 4.47 5.73 -10.63
CA THR A 73 4.50 4.31 -10.31
C THR A 73 5.08 4.14 -8.91
N LEU A 74 4.50 3.26 -8.14
CA LEU A 74 4.93 3.01 -6.76
C LEU A 74 4.75 1.55 -6.42
N CYS A 75 5.78 0.94 -5.85
CA CYS A 75 5.69 -0.39 -5.26
C CYS A 75 5.72 -0.25 -3.75
N VAL A 76 4.70 -0.76 -3.08
CA VAL A 76 4.64 -0.81 -1.62
C VAL A 76 4.92 -2.24 -1.20
N PHE A 77 5.86 -2.46 -0.29
CA PHE A 77 6.21 -3.84 0.08
C PHE A 77 6.28 -4.06 1.58
N CYS A 78 5.92 -5.27 1.98
CA CYS A 78 6.12 -5.79 3.32
C CYS A 78 6.75 -7.18 3.21
N GLU A 79 6.93 -7.89 4.32
CA GLU A 79 7.59 -9.19 4.27
C GLU A 79 6.85 -10.19 3.39
N GLY A 80 5.58 -10.44 3.69
CA GLY A 80 4.77 -11.40 2.94
C GLY A 80 4.08 -10.84 1.71
N GLY A 81 3.87 -9.53 1.66
CA GLY A 81 3.26 -8.86 0.50
C GLY A 81 1.75 -9.00 0.40
N TRP A 82 1.05 -9.47 1.43
CA TRP A 82 -0.38 -9.73 1.33
C TRP A 82 -1.25 -9.05 2.39
N GLN A 83 -0.68 -8.43 3.42
CA GLN A 83 -1.44 -7.68 4.42
C GLN A 83 -1.07 -6.20 4.47
N ARG A 84 0.07 -5.84 5.10
CA ARG A 84 0.46 -4.44 5.30
C ARG A 84 0.62 -3.69 3.99
N SER A 85 1.32 -4.27 3.03
CA SER A 85 1.54 -3.62 1.73
C SER A 85 0.23 -3.47 0.94
N VAL A 86 -0.62 -4.48 0.98
CA VAL A 86 -1.94 -4.42 0.31
C VAL A 86 -2.82 -3.35 0.95
N ALA A 87 -2.87 -3.30 2.29
CA ALA A 87 -3.68 -2.32 3.00
C ALA A 87 -3.24 -0.88 2.67
N ILE A 88 -1.93 -0.62 2.65
CA ILE A 88 -1.41 0.71 2.29
C ILE A 88 -1.69 1.02 0.83
N ALA A 89 -1.46 0.09 -0.09
CA ALA A 89 -1.72 0.31 -1.51
C ALA A 89 -3.19 0.66 -1.78
N GLU A 90 -4.11 -0.07 -1.14
CA GLU A 90 -5.55 0.19 -1.29
C GLU A 90 -5.93 1.56 -0.72
N LYS A 91 -5.38 1.91 0.45
CA LYS A 91 -5.65 3.21 1.07
C LYS A 91 -5.10 4.36 0.24
N VAL A 92 -3.92 4.21 -0.32
CA VAL A 92 -3.32 5.22 -1.21
C VAL A 92 -4.19 5.45 -2.44
N ALA A 93 -4.67 4.38 -3.06
CA ALA A 93 -5.57 4.50 -4.21
C ALA A 93 -6.86 5.22 -3.84
N GLU A 94 -7.45 4.87 -2.70
CA GLU A 94 -8.65 5.52 -2.19
C GLU A 94 -8.42 7.02 -1.97
N MET A 95 -7.30 7.39 -1.33
CA MET A 95 -6.95 8.78 -1.06
C MET A 95 -6.72 9.56 -2.36
N LEU A 96 -6.00 8.98 -3.32
CA LEU A 96 -5.76 9.62 -4.61
C LEU A 96 -7.06 9.86 -5.38
N ARG A 97 -7.93 8.86 -5.40
CA ARG A 97 -9.24 9.00 -6.07
C ARG A 97 -10.10 10.06 -5.40
N GLY A 98 -10.01 10.19 -4.08
CA GLY A 98 -10.72 11.22 -3.34
C GLY A 98 -10.21 12.64 -3.58
N LEU A 99 -8.96 12.80 -3.99
CA LEU A 99 -8.39 14.11 -4.32
C LEU A 99 -8.75 14.61 -5.70
N ASP A 100 -9.24 13.72 -6.58
CA ASP A 100 -9.49 14.05 -7.98
C ASP A 100 -10.97 14.27 -8.24
N ASP A 101 -11.38 15.55 -8.27
CA ASP A 101 -12.76 15.93 -8.56
C ASP A 101 -13.08 15.92 -10.06
N THR A 102 -12.06 15.84 -10.90
CA THR A 102 -12.23 16.02 -12.35
C THR A 102 -12.33 14.72 -13.12
N GLY A 103 -11.91 13.61 -12.52
CA GLY A 103 -11.84 12.32 -13.19
C GLY A 103 -10.67 12.15 -14.14
N PHE A 104 -9.71 13.09 -14.17
CA PHE A 104 -8.52 12.98 -15.00
C PHE A 104 -7.48 12.01 -14.43
N LEU A 105 -7.57 11.71 -13.14
CA LEU A 105 -6.62 10.82 -12.49
C LEU A 105 -7.13 9.38 -12.54
N GLU A 106 -6.37 8.54 -13.23
CA GLU A 106 -6.64 7.10 -13.30
C GLU A 106 -5.67 6.39 -12.37
N VAL A 107 -6.19 5.62 -11.42
CA VAL A 107 -5.37 4.90 -10.44
C VAL A 107 -5.61 3.41 -10.56
N ASP A 108 -4.56 2.67 -10.92
CA ASP A 108 -4.58 1.21 -10.97
C ASP A 108 -3.84 0.64 -9.79
N VAL A 109 -4.38 -0.42 -9.19
CA VAL A 109 -3.73 -1.15 -8.11
C VAL A 109 -3.56 -2.60 -8.52
N THR A 110 -2.35 -3.12 -8.38
CA THR A 110 -2.04 -4.52 -8.65
C THR A 110 -1.36 -5.13 -7.44
N HIS A 111 -1.92 -6.20 -6.91
CA HIS A 111 -1.33 -6.95 -5.82
C HIS A 111 -0.60 -8.15 -6.39
N MET A 112 0.73 -8.17 -6.22
CA MET A 112 1.59 -9.18 -6.83
C MET A 112 1.60 -10.50 -6.05
N GLU A 113 1.16 -10.46 -4.78
CA GLU A 113 1.01 -11.66 -3.97
C GLU A 113 -0.47 -11.94 -3.75
N ALA A 114 -0.84 -13.21 -3.93
CA ALA A 114 -2.16 -13.66 -3.57
C ALA A 114 -2.24 -13.83 -2.05
N LYS A 115 -3.45 -14.02 -1.54
CA LYS A 115 -3.66 -14.35 -0.14
C LYS A 115 -2.86 -15.61 0.20
N LYS A 116 -2.24 -15.59 1.35
CA LYS A 116 -1.45 -16.69 1.88
C LYS A 116 -2.25 -17.99 1.96
#